data_e9e296ec2d15d2a9b3d682cad0205db0
#
_entry.id   e9e296ec2d15d2a9b3d682cad0205db0
#
_cell.length_a   1.000
_cell.length_b   1.000
_cell.length_c   1.000
_cell.angle_alpha   90.00
_cell.angle_beta   90.00
_cell.angle_gamma   90.00
#
_symmetry.space_group_name_H-M   'P 1'
#
loop_
_entity.id
_entity.type
_entity.pdbx_description
1 polymer ?
#
loop_
_entity_poly.entity_id
_entity_poly.type
_entity_poly.pdbx_seq_one_letter_code
_entity_poly.pdbx_strand_id
1 'polypeptide(L)'
;MNAPDGLPIARSLAALAELVERQRSLFVRWSRGPATDLREMSSTDDLTGVALPGLCANPLDVEDWWADRSRTLWVARRLYDYAHLPHEKGPGVRPWVLTGREAGRGPDNEPLVAEVRPLAWIDSAVIEEARAAVLRQAASWGPLRRTGR
;
A
#
# COMPACT_ATOMS: atom_id res chain seq x y z
N MET A 1 19.94 4.88 5.69
CA MET A 1 19.79 4.20 6.99
C MET A 1 18.52 3.37 7.00
N ASN A 2 18.60 2.17 7.50
CA ASN A 2 17.45 1.28 7.58
C ASN A 2 16.69 1.48 8.88
N ALA A 3 15.45 1.02 8.90
CA ALA A 3 14.66 1.00 10.11
C ALA A 3 15.26 0.04 11.14
N PRO A 4 14.86 0.13 12.43
CA PRO A 4 15.40 -0.76 13.46
C PRO A 4 15.24 -2.24 13.18
N ASP A 5 14.26 -2.63 12.39
CA ASP A 5 14.04 -4.04 12.00
C ASP A 5 14.91 -4.46 10.82
N GLY A 6 15.82 -3.60 10.37
CA GLY A 6 16.73 -3.92 9.28
C GLY A 6 16.17 -3.71 7.87
N LEU A 7 14.91 -3.32 7.76
CA LEU A 7 14.32 -3.11 6.45
C LEU A 7 14.72 -1.75 5.88
N PRO A 8 14.91 -1.67 4.56
CA PRO A 8 15.14 -0.37 3.93
C PRO A 8 13.91 0.52 4.05
N ILE A 9 14.10 1.80 3.84
CA ILE A 9 13.01 2.77 3.87
C ILE A 9 12.95 3.42 2.49
N ALA A 10 11.80 3.33 1.85
CA ALA A 10 11.55 4.04 0.60
C ALA A 10 11.33 5.51 0.94
N ARG A 11 12.21 6.38 0.47
CA ARG A 11 12.21 7.79 0.87
C ARG A 11 11.69 8.73 -0.20
N SER A 12 11.38 8.21 -1.38
CA SER A 12 10.81 9.02 -2.44
C SER A 12 9.79 8.21 -3.21
N LEU A 13 8.86 8.93 -3.82
CA LEU A 13 7.85 8.29 -4.66
C LEU A 13 8.51 7.59 -5.85
N ALA A 14 9.56 8.20 -6.40
CA ALA A 14 10.30 7.61 -7.52
C ALA A 14 10.94 6.28 -7.13
N ALA A 15 11.51 6.18 -5.94
CA ALA A 15 12.13 4.95 -5.47
C ALA A 15 11.09 3.83 -5.33
N LEU A 16 9.91 4.17 -4.83
CA LEU A 16 8.84 3.20 -4.69
C LEU A 16 8.32 2.76 -6.06
N ALA A 17 8.20 3.69 -6.99
CA ALA A 17 7.76 3.37 -8.34
C ALA A 17 8.76 2.45 -9.04
N GLU A 18 10.06 2.64 -8.82
CA GLU A 18 11.07 1.73 -9.35
C GLU A 18 10.92 0.32 -8.80
N LEU A 19 10.62 0.20 -7.52
CA LEU A 19 10.41 -1.11 -6.92
C LEU A 19 9.21 -1.80 -7.56
N VAL A 20 8.13 -1.08 -7.78
CA VAL A 20 6.93 -1.61 -8.44
C VAL A 20 7.25 -2.07 -9.86
N GLU A 21 8.15 -1.36 -10.55
CA GLU A 21 8.55 -1.72 -11.90
C GLU A 21 9.40 -2.99 -11.94
N ARG A 22 10.27 -3.16 -10.95
CA ARG A 22 11.21 -4.27 -10.93
C ARG A 22 10.67 -5.57 -10.36
N GLN A 23 9.61 -5.49 -9.57
CA GLN A 23 9.14 -6.64 -8.82
C GLN A 23 7.62 -6.74 -8.90
N ARG A 24 7.11 -7.97 -8.94
CA ARG A 24 5.69 -8.24 -9.01
C ARG A 24 5.15 -8.71 -7.67
N SER A 25 3.83 -8.75 -7.58
CA SER A 25 3.11 -9.20 -6.38
C SER A 25 3.45 -8.34 -5.18
N LEU A 26 3.43 -7.03 -5.39
CA LEU A 26 3.67 -6.06 -4.34
C LEU A 26 2.37 -5.56 -3.76
N PHE A 27 2.37 -5.39 -2.44
CA PHE A 27 1.22 -4.90 -1.70
C PHE A 27 1.69 -3.86 -0.70
N VAL A 28 0.79 -2.98 -0.31
CA VAL A 28 1.04 -2.04 0.78
C VAL A 28 0.10 -2.35 1.92
N ARG A 29 0.63 -2.33 3.14
CA ARG A 29 -0.15 -2.54 4.34
C ARG A 29 0.09 -1.38 5.30
N TRP A 30 -0.96 -0.95 5.95
CA TRP A 30 -0.90 0.09 6.97
C TRP A 30 -1.10 -0.59 8.32
N SER A 31 -0.05 -0.66 9.11
CA SER A 31 -0.09 -1.33 10.40
C SER A 31 1.06 -0.86 11.28
N ARG A 32 1.20 -1.51 12.42
CA ARG A 32 2.30 -1.19 13.34
C ARG A 32 3.62 -1.79 12.89
N GLY A 33 3.60 -2.55 11.82
CA GLY A 33 4.82 -3.00 11.17
C GLY A 33 4.91 -4.50 11.01
N PRO A 34 5.88 -4.93 10.18
CA PRO A 34 6.04 -6.35 9.87
C PRO A 34 6.39 -7.20 11.09
N ALA A 35 7.17 -6.67 12.04
CA ALA A 35 7.53 -7.46 13.22
C ALA A 35 6.29 -7.88 14.02
N THR A 36 5.33 -6.97 14.14
CA THR A 36 4.08 -7.28 14.84
C THR A 36 3.20 -8.20 14.01
N ASP A 37 3.03 -7.88 12.74
CA ASP A 37 2.12 -8.62 11.88
C ASP A 37 2.57 -10.05 11.62
N LEU A 38 3.88 -10.26 11.47
CA LEU A 38 4.38 -11.59 11.18
C LEU A 38 4.30 -12.53 12.37
N ARG A 39 4.23 -12.00 13.58
CA ARG A 39 3.99 -12.85 14.75
C ARG A 39 2.60 -13.45 14.72
N GLU A 40 1.62 -12.69 14.22
CA GLU A 40 0.24 -13.15 14.14
C GLU A 40 -0.06 -13.90 12.86
N MET A 41 0.64 -13.55 11.79
CA MET A 41 0.51 -14.16 10.47
C MET A 41 -0.89 -14.07 9.87
N SER A 42 -1.75 -13.26 10.45
CA SER A 42 -3.11 -13.10 9.95
C SER A 42 -3.70 -11.77 10.41
N SER A 43 -4.75 -11.36 9.72
CA SER A 43 -5.58 -10.24 10.15
C SER A 43 -6.81 -10.79 10.88
N THR A 44 -7.55 -9.92 11.54
CA THR A 44 -8.73 -10.31 12.27
C THR A 44 -9.95 -9.62 11.67
N ASP A 45 -11.03 -10.38 11.56
CA ASP A 45 -12.31 -9.84 11.13
C ASP A 45 -12.86 -8.95 12.24
N ASP A 46 -13.13 -7.69 11.95
CA ASP A 46 -13.58 -6.71 12.93
C ASP A 46 -14.93 -7.06 13.55
N LEU A 47 -15.78 -7.74 12.83
CA LEU A 47 -17.11 -8.08 13.32
C LEU A 47 -17.13 -9.32 14.20
N THR A 48 -16.37 -10.33 13.84
CA THR A 48 -16.43 -11.62 14.52
C THR A 48 -15.23 -11.90 15.41
N GLY A 49 -14.14 -11.17 15.22
CA GLY A 49 -12.90 -11.43 15.92
C GLY A 49 -12.15 -12.65 15.44
N VAL A 50 -12.62 -13.27 14.36
CA VAL A 50 -12.00 -14.49 13.82
C VAL A 50 -10.78 -14.13 12.99
N ALA A 51 -9.69 -14.89 13.14
CA ALA A 51 -8.48 -14.69 12.37
C ALA A 51 -8.72 -15.03 10.89
N LEU A 52 -8.22 -14.20 10.00
CA LEU A 52 -8.34 -14.38 8.56
C LEU A 52 -7.09 -15.11 8.04
N PRO A 53 -7.18 -15.80 6.91
CA PRO A 53 -6.07 -16.63 6.41
C PRO A 53 -4.95 -15.84 5.72
N GLY A 54 -4.61 -14.67 6.20
CA GLY A 54 -3.54 -13.86 5.65
C GLY A 54 -3.62 -12.45 6.16
N LEU A 55 -2.70 -11.61 5.71
CA LEU A 55 -2.68 -10.19 6.08
C LEU A 55 -3.44 -9.37 5.04
N CYS A 56 -4.32 -8.50 5.50
CA CYS A 56 -4.99 -7.57 4.60
C CYS A 56 -3.97 -6.58 4.05
N ALA A 57 -3.91 -6.49 2.74
CA ALA A 57 -2.99 -5.56 2.10
C ALA A 57 -3.55 -5.17 0.73
N ASN A 58 -3.10 -4.04 0.22
CA ASN A 58 -3.63 -3.50 -1.02
C ASN A 58 -2.60 -3.59 -2.13
N PRO A 59 -2.99 -4.04 -3.34
CA PRO A 59 -2.03 -4.25 -4.43
C PRO A 59 -1.41 -2.95 -4.91
N LEU A 60 -0.12 -3.01 -5.23
CA LEU A 60 0.59 -1.90 -5.85
C LEU A 60 0.92 -2.16 -7.31
N ASP A 61 0.82 -3.41 -7.76
CA ASP A 61 1.16 -3.74 -9.15
C ASP A 61 0.31 -2.93 -10.12
N VAL A 62 0.95 -2.44 -11.17
CA VAL A 62 0.25 -1.66 -12.19
C VAL A 62 -0.62 -2.60 -13.02
N GLU A 63 -1.88 -2.23 -13.17
CA GLU A 63 -2.82 -3.04 -13.96
C GLU A 63 -2.76 -2.64 -15.43
N ASP A 64 -3.13 -3.57 -16.30
CA ASP A 64 -3.01 -3.39 -17.74
C ASP A 64 -3.78 -2.17 -18.29
N TRP A 65 -4.93 -1.87 -17.69
CA TRP A 65 -5.74 -0.74 -18.15
C TRP A 65 -5.06 0.62 -17.95
N TRP A 66 -4.04 0.66 -17.09
CA TRP A 66 -3.27 1.90 -16.90
C TRP A 66 -2.42 2.22 -18.12
N ALA A 67 -2.09 1.21 -18.91
CA ALA A 67 -1.33 1.32 -20.15
C ALA A 67 0.05 1.94 -19.90
N ASP A 68 0.46 2.90 -20.73
CA ASP A 68 1.79 3.47 -20.63
C ASP A 68 1.85 4.76 -19.82
N ARG A 69 0.84 5.04 -19.04
CA ARG A 69 0.86 6.21 -18.18
C ARG A 69 1.90 6.05 -17.08
N SER A 70 2.20 7.17 -16.42
CA SER A 70 3.26 7.21 -15.42
C SER A 70 3.05 6.20 -14.30
N ARG A 71 4.05 5.34 -14.06
CA ARG A 71 4.03 4.42 -12.91
C ARG A 71 4.07 5.17 -11.60
N THR A 72 4.82 6.28 -11.59
CA THR A 72 4.89 7.12 -10.40
C THR A 72 3.51 7.63 -10.01
N LEU A 73 2.73 8.04 -11.00
CA LEU A 73 1.37 8.49 -10.72
C LEU A 73 0.46 7.36 -10.28
N TRP A 74 0.65 6.15 -10.83
CA TRP A 74 -0.10 4.97 -10.37
C TRP A 74 0.11 4.73 -8.88
N VAL A 75 1.39 4.71 -8.48
CA VAL A 75 1.74 4.47 -7.09
C VAL A 75 1.19 5.61 -6.21
N ALA A 76 1.30 6.84 -6.68
CA ALA A 76 0.79 8.00 -5.95
C ALA A 76 -0.71 7.85 -5.67
N ARG A 77 -1.47 7.46 -6.68
CA ARG A 77 -2.91 7.29 -6.53
C ARG A 77 -3.25 6.17 -5.56
N ARG A 78 -2.51 5.06 -5.64
CA ARG A 78 -2.73 3.95 -4.70
C ARG A 78 -2.50 4.37 -3.26
N LEU A 79 -1.39 5.07 -3.02
CA LEU A 79 -1.10 5.54 -1.66
C LEU A 79 -2.11 6.58 -1.19
N TYR A 80 -2.53 7.46 -2.08
CA TYR A 80 -3.49 8.51 -1.74
C TYR A 80 -4.84 7.91 -1.33
N ASP A 81 -5.27 6.85 -2.02
CA ASP A 81 -6.55 6.21 -1.74
C ASP A 81 -6.61 5.64 -0.32
N TYR A 82 -5.47 5.27 0.23
CA TYR A 82 -5.42 4.65 1.56
C TYR A 82 -4.80 5.55 2.63
N ALA A 83 -4.56 6.83 2.32
CA ALA A 83 -3.90 7.74 3.25
C ALA A 83 -4.76 8.04 4.49
N HIS A 84 -6.04 7.72 4.45
CA HIS A 84 -6.94 7.91 5.58
C HIS A 84 -6.78 6.84 6.67
N LEU A 85 -6.17 5.72 6.34
CA LEU A 85 -6.13 4.57 7.26
C LEU A 85 -5.48 4.85 8.62
N PRO A 86 -4.43 5.67 8.73
CA PRO A 86 -3.87 5.94 10.06
C PRO A 86 -4.88 6.58 11.01
N HIS A 87 -5.79 7.37 10.50
CA HIS A 87 -6.82 8.00 11.33
C HIS A 87 -7.81 6.97 11.86
N GLU A 88 -8.09 5.94 11.09
CA GLU A 88 -9.01 4.88 11.49
C GLU A 88 -8.37 3.84 12.38
N LYS A 89 -7.11 3.51 12.10
CA LYS A 89 -6.42 2.43 12.80
C LYS A 89 -5.67 2.89 14.05
N GLY A 90 -5.46 4.19 14.19
CA GLY A 90 -4.87 4.76 15.39
C GLY A 90 -3.38 5.04 15.29
N PRO A 91 -2.78 5.52 16.38
CA PRO A 91 -1.39 5.95 16.38
C PRO A 91 -0.43 4.77 16.17
N GLY A 92 0.71 5.06 15.59
CA GLY A 92 1.73 4.07 15.34
C GLY A 92 1.56 3.30 14.04
N VAL A 93 0.45 3.51 13.33
CA VAL A 93 0.20 2.84 12.07
C VAL A 93 0.97 3.54 10.96
N ARG A 94 1.75 2.78 10.21
CA ARG A 94 2.62 3.28 9.15
C ARG A 94 2.52 2.36 7.94
N PRO A 95 2.76 2.89 6.73
CA PRO A 95 2.72 2.05 5.54
C PRO A 95 4.04 1.32 5.31
N TRP A 96 3.94 0.09 4.84
CA TRP A 96 5.12 -0.68 4.44
C TRP A 96 4.75 -1.60 3.28
N VAL A 97 5.77 -1.99 2.53
CA VAL A 97 5.61 -2.79 1.31
C VAL A 97 6.01 -4.23 1.59
N LEU A 98 5.22 -5.13 1.05
CA LEU A 98 5.48 -6.56 1.17
C LEU A 98 5.23 -7.23 -0.17
N THR A 99 5.77 -8.44 -0.30
CA THR A 99 5.39 -9.33 -1.38
C THR A 99 4.82 -10.59 -0.76
N GLY A 100 4.03 -11.32 -1.54
CA GLY A 100 3.41 -12.55 -1.08
C GLY A 100 2.42 -13.07 -2.08
N ARG A 101 1.64 -14.05 -1.66
CA ARG A 101 0.66 -14.70 -2.51
C ARG A 101 -0.75 -14.35 -2.03
N GLU A 102 -1.58 -13.85 -2.93
CA GLU A 102 -2.97 -13.60 -2.57
C GLU A 102 -3.66 -14.94 -2.30
N ALA A 103 -4.12 -15.11 -1.08
CA ALA A 103 -4.70 -16.38 -0.62
C ALA A 103 -6.22 -16.34 -0.52
N GLY A 104 -6.83 -15.19 -0.70
CA GLY A 104 -8.29 -15.05 -0.60
C GLY A 104 -8.67 -13.59 -0.45
N ARG A 105 -9.92 -13.38 -0.09
CA ARG A 105 -10.47 -12.04 0.12
C ARG A 105 -11.07 -11.94 1.50
N GLY A 106 -10.89 -10.78 2.11
CA GLY A 106 -11.52 -10.50 3.39
C GLY A 106 -12.95 -10.00 3.24
N PRO A 107 -13.61 -9.69 4.36
CA PRO A 107 -15.02 -9.29 4.35
C PRO A 107 -15.33 -8.08 3.48
N ASP A 108 -14.37 -7.16 3.36
CA ASP A 108 -14.54 -5.96 2.54
C ASP A 108 -13.93 -6.14 1.15
N ASN A 109 -13.75 -7.39 0.74
CA ASN A 109 -13.18 -7.74 -0.56
C ASN A 109 -11.72 -7.31 -0.71
N GLU A 110 -11.03 -7.04 0.39
CA GLU A 110 -9.60 -6.73 0.35
C GLU A 110 -8.78 -8.00 0.18
N PRO A 111 -7.66 -7.95 -0.55
CA PRO A 111 -6.79 -9.12 -0.68
C PRO A 111 -6.22 -9.56 0.66
N LEU A 112 -6.14 -10.86 0.86
CA LEU A 112 -5.45 -11.46 2.00
C LEU A 112 -4.19 -12.11 1.46
N VAL A 113 -3.05 -11.71 2.02
CA VAL A 113 -1.74 -12.14 1.50
C VAL A 113 -1.10 -13.14 2.45
N ALA A 114 -0.70 -14.27 1.89
CA ALA A 114 0.03 -15.31 2.60
C ALA A 114 1.47 -15.32 2.13
N GLU A 115 2.32 -16.04 2.85
CA GLU A 115 3.74 -16.16 2.52
C GLU A 115 4.40 -14.79 2.42
N VAL A 116 4.08 -13.95 3.39
CA VAL A 116 4.48 -12.54 3.40
C VAL A 116 5.98 -12.38 3.57
N ARG A 117 6.57 -11.54 2.73
CA ARG A 117 7.97 -11.13 2.89
C ARG A 117 8.02 -9.60 2.88
N PRO A 118 8.41 -8.99 3.99
CA PRO A 118 8.55 -7.54 4.04
C PRO A 118 9.66 -7.05 3.14
N LEU A 119 9.46 -5.92 2.48
CA LEU A 119 10.46 -5.36 1.58
C LEU A 119 10.97 -4.01 2.03
N ALA A 120 10.10 -3.12 2.47
CA ALA A 120 10.52 -1.77 2.83
C ALA A 120 9.44 -1.05 3.62
N TRP A 121 9.85 -0.15 4.49
CA TRP A 121 8.95 0.85 5.04
C TRP A 121 8.75 1.95 4.01
N ILE A 122 7.65 2.68 4.12
CA ILE A 122 7.42 3.87 3.29
C ILE A 122 7.50 5.08 4.21
N ASP A 123 8.42 6.02 3.87
CA ASP A 123 8.59 7.24 4.63
C ASP A 123 7.34 8.12 4.47
N SER A 124 6.98 8.86 5.51
CA SER A 124 5.86 9.79 5.45
C SER A 124 6.02 10.82 4.34
N ALA A 125 7.25 11.17 3.99
CA ALA A 125 7.50 12.08 2.87
C ALA A 125 6.96 11.54 1.55
N VAL A 126 6.97 10.21 1.37
CA VAL A 126 6.41 9.58 0.16
C VAL A 126 4.91 9.80 0.09
N ILE A 127 4.24 9.70 1.23
CA ILE A 127 2.80 9.92 1.30
C ILE A 127 2.47 11.37 0.92
N GLU A 128 3.26 12.33 1.39
CA GLU A 128 3.07 13.73 1.03
C GLU A 128 3.34 13.98 -0.45
N GLU A 129 4.37 13.35 -1.00
CA GLU A 129 4.63 13.41 -2.43
C GLU A 129 3.48 12.86 -3.25
N ALA A 130 2.93 11.72 -2.80
CA ALA A 130 1.81 11.08 -3.48
C ALA A 130 0.59 11.99 -3.49
N ARG A 131 0.30 12.60 -2.35
CA ARG A 131 -0.82 13.52 -2.24
C ARG A 131 -0.65 14.70 -3.17
N ALA A 132 0.55 15.30 -3.20
CA ALA A 132 0.83 16.44 -4.06
C ALA A 132 0.70 16.06 -5.54
N ALA A 133 1.16 14.87 -5.91
CA ALA A 133 1.08 14.40 -7.29
C ALA A 133 -0.37 14.24 -7.75
N VAL A 134 -1.22 13.67 -6.90
CA VAL A 134 -2.63 13.48 -7.23
C VAL A 134 -3.35 14.82 -7.33
N LEU A 135 -3.05 15.76 -6.44
CA LEU A 135 -3.66 17.08 -6.48
C LEU A 135 -3.23 17.87 -7.71
N ARG A 136 -1.96 17.73 -8.13
CA ARG A 136 -1.50 18.37 -9.36
C ARG A 136 -2.20 17.79 -10.59
N GLN A 137 -2.42 16.49 -10.59
CA GLN A 137 -3.16 15.85 -11.68
C GLN A 137 -4.57 16.42 -11.78
N ALA A 138 -5.25 16.54 -10.65
CA ALA A 138 -6.60 17.08 -10.62
C ALA A 138 -6.62 18.51 -11.12
N ALA A 139 -5.65 19.33 -10.73
CA ALA A 139 -5.58 20.72 -11.15
C ALA A 139 -5.31 20.83 -12.65
N SER A 140 -4.49 19.94 -13.20
CA SER A 140 -4.11 19.97 -14.61
C SER A 140 -5.23 19.47 -15.53
N TRP A 141 -5.95 18.45 -15.11
CA TRP A 141 -6.97 17.80 -15.93
C TRP A 141 -8.40 18.16 -15.50
N GLY A 142 -8.50 19.06 -14.54
CA GLY A 142 -9.78 19.33 -13.90
C GLY A 142 -10.12 18.25 -12.90
N PRO A 143 -11.26 18.34 -12.25
CA PRO A 143 -11.67 17.33 -11.29
C PRO A 143 -11.70 15.97 -11.94
N LEU A 144 -11.20 14.97 -11.24
CA LEU A 144 -11.24 13.62 -11.75
C LEU A 144 -12.69 13.16 -11.80
N ARG A 145 -13.14 12.78 -12.96
CA ARG A 145 -14.50 12.32 -13.13
C ARG A 145 -14.54 10.84 -13.05
N ARG A 146 -15.15 10.38 -12.07
CA ARG A 146 -15.40 9.00 -12.02
C ARG A 146 -16.62 8.66 -12.73
N THR A 147 -17.29 9.66 -13.02
CA THR A 147 -18.40 9.44 -13.79
C THR A 147 -17.95 9.45 -15.18
N GLY A 148 -17.72 9.32 -15.32
CA GLY A 148 -17.26 9.56 -16.18
C GLY A 148 -17.48 9.97 -16.93
N ARG A 149 -17.44 10.09 -16.79
CA ARG A 149 -17.38 10.46 -17.16
C ARG A 149 -17.66 10.13 -17.79
#